data_0b777cc107118cc81fab62efc80a718a
#
_entry.id   0b777cc107118cc81fab62efc80a718a
#
_cell.length_a   1.000
_cell.length_b   1.000
_cell.length_c   1.000
_cell.angle_alpha   90.00
_cell.angle_beta   90.00
_cell.angle_gamma   90.00
#
_symmetry.space_group_name_H-M   'P 1'
#
loop_
_entity.id
_entity.type
_entity.pdbx_description
1 polymer ?
#
loop_
_entity_poly.entity_id
_entity_poly.type
_entity_poly.pdbx_seq_one_letter_code
_entity_poly.pdbx_strand_id
1 'polypeptide(L)' 'MTKYCPRCGSSNVEWLLPQTWSVWHCKDCGYIGSLIVEDGELAKKIRKEWEKKHLQRE' A
#
# COMPACT_ATOMS: atom_id res chain seq x y z
N MET A 1 7.73 -4.90 -12.35
CA MET A 1 7.85 -4.26 -11.22
C MET A 1 6.67 -4.37 -10.37
N THR A 2 6.84 -4.55 -9.09
CA THR A 2 5.72 -4.75 -8.20
C THR A 2 5.31 -3.43 -7.61
N LYS A 3 4.03 -3.25 -7.42
CA LYS A 3 3.52 -2.05 -6.81
C LYS A 3 3.20 -2.34 -5.37
N TYR A 4 3.41 -1.37 -4.53
CA TYR A 4 3.18 -1.54 -3.11
C TYR A 4 2.36 -0.38 -2.57
N CYS A 5 1.62 -0.64 -1.53
CA CYS A 5 0.80 0.37 -0.93
C CYS A 5 1.67 1.38 -0.19
N PRO A 6 1.46 2.64 -0.38
CA PRO A 6 2.27 3.64 0.29
C PRO A 6 1.89 3.82 1.75
N ARG A 7 0.87 3.12 2.21
CA ARG A 7 0.47 3.24 3.57
C ARG A 7 0.93 2.07 4.41
N CYS A 8 0.71 0.87 3.96
CA CYS A 8 1.09 -0.30 4.74
C CYS A 8 2.22 -1.09 4.11
N GLY A 9 2.67 -0.72 2.95
CA GLY A 9 3.77 -1.42 2.31
C GLY A 9 3.41 -2.79 1.76
N SER A 10 2.15 -3.07 1.60
CA SER A 10 1.74 -4.37 1.12
C SER A 10 1.72 -4.38 -0.39
N SER A 11 1.99 -5.50 -0.98
CA SER A 11 1.92 -5.60 -2.44
C SER A 11 0.52 -6.03 -2.86
N ASN A 12 -0.40 -6.13 -1.92
CA ASN A 12 -1.74 -6.59 -2.26
C ASN A 12 -2.60 -5.42 -2.69
N VAL A 13 -2.19 -4.72 -3.71
CA VAL A 13 -2.92 -3.56 -4.23
C VAL A 13 -3.45 -3.87 -5.60
N GLU A 14 -4.56 -3.30 -5.93
CA GLU A 14 -5.11 -3.50 -7.24
C GLU A 14 -5.54 -2.16 -7.80
N TRP A 15 -5.59 -2.08 -9.09
CA TRP A 15 -5.90 -0.85 -9.79
C TRP A 15 -7.40 -0.76 -9.97
N LEU A 16 -8.00 0.23 -9.39
CA LEU A 16 -9.42 0.40 -9.56
C LEU A 16 -9.64 1.29 -10.70
N LEU A 17 -10.01 0.70 -11.81
CA LEU A 17 -10.02 1.44 -12.92
C LEU A 17 -11.04 2.23 -13.19
N PRO A 18 -11.81 2.41 -13.07
CA PRO A 18 -12.81 2.93 -13.66
C PRO A 18 -12.44 3.93 -14.45
N GLN A 19 -12.56 4.55 -14.68
CA GLN A 19 -12.54 5.33 -15.60
C GLN A 19 -11.49 6.22 -15.64
N THR A 20 -11.54 7.12 -15.13
CA THR A 20 -10.70 8.10 -15.47
C THR A 20 -9.53 8.26 -14.66
N TRP A 21 -9.43 7.78 -13.58
CA TRP A 21 -8.35 8.05 -12.76
C TRP A 21 -7.60 6.82 -12.41
N SER A 22 -6.35 6.89 -12.20
CA SER A 22 -5.59 5.76 -11.80
C SER A 22 -5.67 5.70 -10.31
N VAL A 23 -6.52 4.93 -9.80
CA VAL A 23 -6.71 4.85 -8.38
C VAL A 23 -6.35 3.46 -7.92
N TRP A 24 -5.56 3.35 -6.88
CA TRP A 24 -5.13 2.07 -6.37
C TRP A 24 -5.81 1.77 -5.06
N HIS A 25 -6.14 0.54 -4.87
CA HIS A 25 -6.82 0.10 -3.66
C HIS A 25 -6.00 -1.01 -3.01
N CYS A 26 -5.67 -0.84 -1.77
CA CYS A 26 -4.93 -1.86 -1.06
C CYS A 26 -5.92 -2.71 -0.29
N LYS A 27 -5.83 -4.01 -0.46
CA LYS A 27 -6.76 -4.89 0.20
C LYS A 27 -6.38 -5.15 1.63
N ASP A 28 -5.16 -4.83 2.02
CA ASP A 28 -4.74 -5.08 3.39
C ASP A 28 -5.11 -3.97 4.35
N CYS A 29 -4.96 -2.76 3.97
CA CYS A 29 -5.27 -1.66 4.86
C CYS A 29 -6.46 -0.82 4.41
N GLY A 30 -6.92 -1.06 3.22
CA GLY A 30 -8.05 -0.30 2.72
C GLY A 30 -7.68 1.05 2.13
N TYR A 31 -6.42 1.23 1.81
CA TYR A 31 -5.99 2.49 1.23
C TYR A 31 -6.58 2.69 -0.15
N ILE A 32 -7.02 3.87 -0.44
CA ILE A 32 -7.50 4.20 -1.76
C ILE A 32 -6.88 5.52 -2.14
N GLY A 33 -6.23 5.58 -3.24
CA GLY A 33 -5.62 6.80 -3.72
C GLY A 33 -4.82 6.57 -4.97
N SER A 34 -4.28 7.62 -5.53
CA SER A 34 -3.55 7.50 -6.77
C SER A 34 -2.05 7.34 -6.56
N LEU A 35 -1.56 7.37 -5.35
CA LEU A 35 -0.16 7.18 -5.15
C LEU A 35 0.15 5.73 -4.96
N ILE A 36 1.29 5.30 -5.44
CA ILE A 36 1.67 3.90 -5.28
C ILE A 36 3.18 3.85 -5.19
N VAL A 37 3.73 2.93 -4.46
CA VAL A 37 5.15 2.80 -4.29
C VAL A 37 5.65 1.68 -5.16
N GLU A 38 6.73 1.90 -5.87
CA GLU A 38 7.28 0.85 -6.70
C GLU A 38 8.65 0.44 -6.21
N ASP A 39 9.13 0.97 -5.12
CA ASP A 39 10.44 0.66 -4.62
C ASP A 39 10.29 -0.35 -3.48
N GLY A 40 10.81 -1.53 -3.65
CA GLY A 40 10.69 -2.57 -2.65
C GLY A 40 11.33 -2.22 -1.32
N GLU A 41 12.41 -1.47 -1.34
CA GLU A 41 13.05 -1.12 -0.10
C GLU A 41 12.23 -0.10 0.67
N LEU A 42 11.66 0.83 -0.03
CA LEU A 42 10.84 1.80 0.62
C LEU A 42 9.59 1.12 1.17
N ALA A 43 9.07 0.18 0.43
CA ALA A 43 7.90 -0.54 0.87
C ALA A 43 8.19 -1.31 2.15
N LYS A 44 9.38 -1.83 2.28
CA LYS A 44 9.74 -2.55 3.48
C LYS A 44 9.77 -1.62 4.67
N LYS A 45 10.25 -0.41 4.47
CA LYS A 45 10.27 0.53 5.55
C LYS A 45 8.87 0.92 5.95
N ILE A 46 8.04 1.14 4.99
CA ILE A 46 6.66 1.51 5.25
C ILE A 46 5.98 0.38 6.03
N ARG A 47 6.25 -0.85 5.63
CA ARG A 47 5.61 -1.96 6.29
C ARG A 47 6.06 -2.09 7.73
N LYS A 48 7.33 -1.84 7.97
CA LYS A 48 7.80 -1.91 9.31
C LYS A 48 7.13 -0.88 10.18
N GLU A 49 6.97 0.31 9.68
CA GLU A 49 6.32 1.35 10.45
C GLU A 49 4.87 1.01 10.69
N TRP A 50 4.25 0.46 9.69
CA TRP A 50 2.86 0.09 9.81
C TRP A 50 2.69 -0.98 10.87
N GLU A 51 3.54 -1.98 10.84
CA GLU A 51 3.43 -3.04 11.81
C GLU A 51 3.70 -2.57 13.21
N LYS A 52 4.60 -1.62 13.35
CA LYS A 52 4.86 -1.12 14.63
C LYS A 52 3.65 -0.45 15.21
N LYS A 53 2.91 0.24 14.40
CA LYS A 53 1.75 0.90 14.89
C LYS A 53 0.61 -0.01 15.14
N HIS A 54 0.49 -1.05 14.38
CA HIS A 54 -0.71 -1.86 14.45
C HIS A 54 -0.55 -3.17 15.15
N LEU A 55 0.65 -3.62 15.39
CA LEU A 55 0.79 -4.79 16.02
C LEU A 55 0.93 -4.69 17.44
N GLN A 56 1.12 -3.62 17.96
CA GLN A 56 1.28 -3.57 19.23
C GLN A 56 0.17 -3.74 20.03
N ARG A 57 -0.89 -3.87 19.63
CA ARG A 57 -1.97 -3.99 20.33
C ARG A 57 -2.03 -5.30 20.78
N GLU A 58 -1.61 -6.08 20.70
CA GLU A 58 -1.77 -7.26 21.05
C GLU A 58 -1.18 -7.76 21.53
#